data_ba35972bc0231c88732a1736c72f2f41
#
_entry.id   ba35972bc0231c88732a1736c72f2f41
#
_cell.length_a   1.000
_cell.length_b   1.000
_cell.length_c   1.000
_cell.angle_alpha   90.00
_cell.angle_beta   90.00
_cell.angle_gamma   90.00
#
_symmetry.space_group_name_H-M   'P 1'
#
loop_
_entity.id
_entity.type
_entity.pdbx_description
1 polymer ?
#
loop_
_entity_poly.entity_id
_entity_poly.type
_entity_poly.pdbx_seq_one_letter_code
_entity_poly.pdbx_strand_id
1 'polypeptide(L)'
;MKKGNVRLRKKNLANGMISLYLDFYPPILNTETNKYTRREFLKLYLYERPKNQIQKISNIENLHTAELIQIRRQNEMRKHDVYCKFRLY
;
A
#
# COMPACT_ATOMS: atom_id res chain seq x y z
N MET A 1 -2.77 -2.84 -23.24
CA MET A 1 -3.54 -2.32 -22.12
C MET A 1 -2.70 -2.42 -20.84
N LYS A 2 -2.53 -1.32 -20.16
CA LYS A 2 -1.73 -1.31 -18.93
C LYS A 2 -2.55 -1.79 -17.75
N LYS A 3 -2.04 -2.78 -17.05
CA LYS A 3 -2.68 -3.27 -15.82
C LYS A 3 -2.27 -2.37 -14.67
N GLY A 4 -3.24 -2.10 -13.77
CA GLY A 4 -2.94 -1.38 -12.56
C GLY A 4 -1.95 -2.12 -11.68
N ASN A 5 -1.11 -1.37 -11.01
CA ASN A 5 -0.05 -1.94 -10.17
C ASN A 5 0.00 -1.20 -8.84
N VAL A 6 0.17 -1.96 -7.77
CA VAL A 6 0.31 -1.41 -6.42
C VAL A 6 1.65 -1.88 -5.88
N ARG A 7 2.51 -0.93 -5.52
CA ARG A 7 3.83 -1.24 -4.96
C ARG A 7 3.91 -0.80 -3.52
N LEU A 8 4.47 -1.65 -2.69
CA LEU A 8 4.75 -1.32 -1.30
C LEU A 8 6.10 -0.61 -1.23
N ARG A 9 6.10 0.60 -0.67
CA ARG A 9 7.30 1.42 -0.59
C ARG A 9 7.56 1.85 0.84
N LYS A 10 8.79 2.27 1.09
CA LYS A 10 9.26 2.71 2.40
C LYS A 10 9.74 4.14 2.31
N LYS A 11 9.42 4.92 3.35
CA LYS A 11 9.89 6.29 3.48
C LYS A 11 10.58 6.44 4.83
N ASN A 12 11.86 6.82 4.81
CA ASN A 12 12.61 7.04 6.04
C ASN A 12 12.14 8.33 6.71
N LEU A 13 11.93 8.23 8.01
CA LEU A 13 11.55 9.38 8.83
C LEU A 13 12.75 9.82 9.66
N ALA A 14 12.71 11.08 10.13
CA ALA A 14 13.82 11.65 10.86
C ALA A 14 14.06 11.01 12.23
N ASN A 15 13.06 10.33 12.77
CA ASN A 15 13.12 9.76 14.13
C ASN A 15 13.59 8.30 14.16
N GLY A 16 14.22 7.82 13.09
CA GLY A 16 14.70 6.43 13.05
C GLY A 16 13.59 5.42 12.73
N MET A 17 12.46 5.88 12.28
CA MET A 17 11.35 5.03 11.87
C MET A 17 11.21 5.04 10.36
N ILE A 18 10.58 4.02 9.84
CA ILE A 18 10.27 3.91 8.41
C ILE A 18 8.76 3.85 8.26
N SER A 19 8.20 4.74 7.44
CA SER A 19 6.78 4.75 7.14
C SER A 19 6.52 3.88 5.91
N LEU A 20 5.50 3.03 5.98
CA LEU A 20 5.10 2.18 4.86
C LEU A 20 3.96 2.83 4.11
N TYR A 21 4.04 2.81 2.79
CA TYR A 21 2.98 3.35 1.95
C TYR A 21 2.85 2.54 0.66
N LEU A 22 1.69 2.65 0.05
CA LEU A 22 1.42 2.06 -1.25
C LEU A 22 1.53 3.11 -2.33
N ASP A 23 2.09 2.71 -3.47
CA ASP A 23 2.23 3.56 -4.64
C ASP A 23 1.39 2.94 -5.76
N PHE A 24 0.41 3.69 -6.25
CA PHE A 24 -0.54 3.22 -7.25
C PHE A 24 -0.15 3.71 -8.65
N TYR A 25 -0.20 2.82 -9.59
CA TYR A 25 -0.03 3.19 -10.98
C TYR A 25 -1.03 2.42 -11.84
N PRO A 26 -1.96 3.09 -12.52
CA PRO A 26 -2.18 4.55 -12.50
C PRO A 26 -2.79 5.02 -11.19
N PRO A 27 -2.84 6.34 -10.97
CA PRO A 27 -3.50 6.87 -9.76
C PRO A 27 -4.95 6.44 -9.68
N ILE A 28 -5.43 6.25 -8.46
CA ILE A 28 -6.81 5.84 -8.21
C ILE A 28 -7.63 7.01 -7.70
N LEU A 29 -8.93 6.96 -7.95
CA LEU A 29 -9.84 8.00 -7.47
C LEU A 29 -10.16 7.76 -5.99
N ASN A 30 -9.90 8.76 -5.17
CA ASN A 30 -10.32 8.75 -3.78
C ASN A 30 -11.72 9.32 -3.71
N THR A 31 -12.69 8.49 -3.35
CA THR A 31 -14.10 8.88 -3.34
C THR A 31 -14.42 9.89 -2.24
N GLU A 32 -13.62 9.94 -1.18
CA GLU A 32 -13.85 10.90 -0.10
C GLU A 32 -13.47 12.31 -0.49
N THR A 33 -12.34 12.48 -1.18
CA THR A 33 -11.85 13.80 -1.59
C THR A 33 -12.19 14.13 -3.03
N ASN A 34 -12.65 13.14 -3.79
CA ASN A 34 -12.95 13.26 -5.22
C ASN A 34 -11.72 13.66 -6.03
N LYS A 35 -10.54 13.25 -5.58
CA LYS A 35 -9.26 13.51 -6.22
C LYS A 35 -8.53 12.22 -6.49
N TYR A 36 -7.67 12.22 -7.52
CA TYR A 36 -6.83 11.09 -7.79
C TYR A 36 -5.64 11.07 -6.83
N THR A 37 -5.30 9.87 -6.35
CA THR A 37 -4.17 9.71 -5.45
C THR A 37 -3.25 8.61 -5.97
N ARG A 38 -1.96 8.84 -5.82
CA ARG A 38 -0.93 7.84 -6.17
C ARG A 38 -0.41 7.10 -4.95
N ARG A 39 -0.60 7.65 -3.76
CA ARG A 39 0.00 7.10 -2.55
C ARG A 39 -1.03 6.94 -1.46
N GLU A 40 -0.91 5.85 -0.75
CA GLU A 40 -1.73 5.61 0.44
C GLU A 40 -0.78 5.26 1.58
N PHE A 41 -0.68 6.14 2.57
CA PHE A 41 0.13 5.88 3.75
C PHE A 41 -0.66 4.97 4.68
N LEU A 42 -0.04 3.85 5.05
CA LEU A 42 -0.74 2.80 5.79
C LEU A 42 -0.75 3.04 7.29
N LYS A 43 0.01 4.04 7.76
CA LYS A 43 0.19 4.30 9.20
C LYS A 43 0.78 3.10 9.90
N LEU A 44 1.60 2.35 9.18
CA LEU A 44 2.39 1.25 9.69
C LEU A 44 3.84 1.66 9.62
N TYR A 45 4.58 1.40 10.69
CA TYR A 45 5.94 1.87 10.81
C TYR A 45 6.86 0.72 11.14
N LEU A 46 8.10 0.81 10.67
CA LEU A 46 9.16 -0.12 11.01
C LEU A 46 10.24 0.64 11.77
N TYR A 47 10.91 -0.06 12.66
CA TYR A 47 12.14 0.45 13.27
C TYR A 47 13.26 0.28 12.26
N GLU A 48 13.97 1.37 11.96
CA GLU A 48 15.08 1.32 11.02
C GLU A 48 16.20 0.40 11.54
N ARG A 49 16.44 0.47 12.85
CA ARG A 49 17.43 -0.38 13.52
C ARG A 49 16.80 -0.98 14.76
N PRO A 50 16.14 -2.14 14.63
CA PRO A 50 15.50 -2.75 15.79
C PRO A 50 16.55 -3.15 16.84
N LYS A 51 16.32 -2.76 18.08
CA LYS A 51 17.29 -2.92 19.16
C LYS A 51 17.04 -4.15 20.02
N ASN A 52 15.86 -4.73 19.97
CA ASN A 52 15.50 -5.88 20.78
C ASN A 52 14.53 -6.77 20.01
N GLN A 53 14.21 -7.91 20.62
CA GLN A 53 13.36 -8.90 19.96
C GLN A 53 11.94 -8.37 19.73
N ILE A 54 11.42 -7.57 20.65
CA ILE A 54 10.07 -7.00 20.52
C ILE A 54 10.00 -6.12 19.30
N GLN A 55 11.01 -5.28 19.07
CA GLN A 55 11.04 -4.40 17.91
C GLN A 55 11.20 -5.17 16.60
N LYS A 56 11.98 -6.26 16.63
CA LYS A 56 12.14 -7.12 15.46
C LYS A 56 10.82 -7.79 15.08
N ILE A 57 10.10 -8.31 16.07
CA ILE A 57 8.81 -8.95 15.84
C ILE A 57 7.80 -7.92 15.32
N SER A 58 7.80 -6.71 15.91
CA SER A 58 6.92 -5.63 15.46
C SER A 58 7.16 -5.31 13.98
N ASN A 59 8.42 -5.24 13.56
CA ASN A 59 8.75 -5.00 12.16
C ASN A 59 8.19 -6.10 11.25
N ILE A 60 8.36 -7.35 11.64
CA ILE A 60 7.87 -8.48 10.85
C ILE A 60 6.35 -8.42 10.72
N GLU A 61 5.65 -8.18 11.83
CA GLU A 61 4.19 -8.12 11.83
C GLU A 61 3.67 -6.95 11.00
N ASN A 62 4.26 -5.77 11.16
CA ASN A 62 3.82 -4.59 10.43
C ASN A 62 4.09 -4.73 8.93
N LEU A 63 5.23 -5.28 8.56
CA LEU A 63 5.54 -5.51 7.16
C LEU A 63 4.59 -6.54 6.55
N HIS A 64 4.29 -7.60 7.29
CA HIS A 64 3.34 -8.61 6.84
C HIS A 64 1.94 -8.02 6.63
N THR A 65 1.49 -7.19 7.57
CA THR A 65 0.20 -6.51 7.45
C THR A 65 0.18 -5.61 6.22
N ALA A 66 1.27 -4.87 5.97
CA ALA A 66 1.38 -4.00 4.81
C ALA A 66 1.30 -4.79 3.51
N GLU A 67 1.96 -5.95 3.46
CA GLU A 67 1.91 -6.82 2.29
C GLU A 67 0.51 -7.35 2.03
N LEU A 68 -0.23 -7.69 3.07
CA LEU A 68 -1.62 -8.13 2.93
C LEU A 68 -2.50 -7.01 2.39
N ILE A 69 -2.30 -5.77 2.85
CA ILE A 69 -3.03 -4.62 2.34
C ILE A 69 -2.68 -4.39 0.87
N GLN A 70 -1.42 -4.51 0.52
CA GLN A 70 -0.98 -4.38 -0.87
C GLN A 70 -1.70 -5.38 -1.77
N ILE A 71 -1.76 -6.63 -1.35
CA ILE A 71 -2.43 -7.68 -2.11
C ILE A 71 -3.92 -7.35 -2.27
N ARG A 72 -4.55 -6.88 -1.21
CA ARG A 72 -5.97 -6.50 -1.25
C ARG A 72 -6.19 -5.37 -2.26
N ARG A 73 -5.37 -4.32 -2.22
CA ARG A 73 -5.48 -3.20 -3.15
C ARG A 73 -5.24 -3.63 -4.59
N GLN A 74 -4.26 -4.52 -4.80
CA GLN A 74 -3.97 -5.04 -6.14
C GLN A 74 -5.17 -5.82 -6.68
N ASN A 75 -5.81 -6.62 -5.84
CA ASN A 75 -6.99 -7.39 -6.25
C ASN A 75 -8.17 -6.47 -6.54
N GLU A 76 -8.35 -5.42 -5.77
CA GLU A 76 -9.40 -4.43 -6.01
C GLU A 76 -9.20 -3.76 -7.36
N MET A 77 -7.99 -3.38 -7.70
CA MET A 77 -7.69 -2.79 -9.00
C MET A 77 -7.99 -3.76 -10.15
N ARG A 78 -7.61 -5.02 -9.98
CA ARG A 78 -7.90 -6.05 -10.99
C ARG A 78 -9.39 -6.28 -11.17
N LYS A 79 -10.13 -6.32 -10.07
CA LYS A 79 -11.58 -6.46 -10.13
C LYS A 79 -12.22 -5.31 -10.86
N HIS A 80 -11.76 -4.09 -10.58
CA HIS A 80 -12.27 -2.91 -11.25
C HIS A 80 -12.03 -3.00 -12.76
N ASP A 81 -10.84 -3.41 -13.17
CA ASP A 81 -10.50 -3.57 -14.58
C ASP A 81 -11.38 -4.62 -15.24
N VAL A 82 -11.59 -5.74 -14.56
CA VAL A 82 -12.45 -6.82 -15.07
C VAL A 82 -13.87 -6.33 -15.25
N TYR A 83 -14.42 -5.68 -14.22
CA TYR A 83 -15.80 -5.18 -14.30
C TYR A 83 -15.97 -4.13 -15.39
N CYS A 84 -15.01 -3.24 -15.54
CA CYS A 84 -15.06 -2.26 -16.60
C CYS A 84 -15.02 -2.90 -17.98
N LYS A 85 -14.21 -3.97 -18.11
CA LYS A 85 -14.04 -4.67 -19.37
C LYS A 85 -15.27 -5.45 -19.78
N PHE A 86 -15.96 -6.06 -18.83
CA PHE A 86 -17.12 -6.92 -19.09
C PHE A 86 -18.44 -6.27 -18.75
N ARG A 87 -18.44 -5.00 -18.55
CA ARG A 87 -19.64 -4.27 -18.15
C ARG A 87 -20.49 -3.93 -19.37
N LEU A 88 -21.07 -4.94 -19.94
CA LEU A 88 -21.97 -4.79 -21.08
C LEU A 88 -23.41 -5.02 -20.69
N TYR A 89 -23.64 -5.25 -19.44
CA TYR A 89 -24.95 -5.56 -18.91
C TYR A 89 -25.19 -4.82 -17.62
#